data_e107fed13e653a43b0d0b774a34d8da5
#
_entry.id   e107fed13e653a43b0d0b774a34d8da5
#
_cell.length_a   1.000
_cell.length_b   1.000
_cell.length_c   1.000
_cell.angle_alpha   90.00
_cell.angle_beta   90.00
_cell.angle_gamma   90.00
#
_symmetry.space_group_name_H-M   'P 1'
#
loop_
_entity.id
_entity.type
_entity.pdbx_description
1 polymer ?
#
loop_
_entity_poly.entity_id
_entity_poly.type
_entity_poly.pdbx_seq_one_letter_code
_entity_poly.pdbx_strand_id
1 'polypeptide(L)'
;GAPRRRGSGLASRISEQSEALLQEAAKHAAEFGRSEVDTEHLLLALADSDVVKTILGQFKIKVDDLKRQIESEAKRGDKPFEGEIGVSPRVKDALSRAFVASNELGHSYVGPEHFLIGLAEEGEGLAANLLRRYGLTPQALRQQVSKVVGKGAEDGRAETPTNTPELDKYSRDLTKMARDGKLDPVIGRAQEIETTIEVLARRKKNNPVLIGEPGVGKTAIVEGLAQRMVAGEVPETLRDKRLVELNINAMVAGAKYRGEFEERVQKVLKEVTEHQGELILFIDEVHTIVGAGQGGGEGGLDVANVFKPMMARGELNLIGDTTLNEYQKYIEK
;
A
#
# COMPACT_ATOMS: atom_id res chain seq x y z
N GLY A 1 -0.91 -18.76 17.90
CA GLY A 1 -1.39 -18.52 16.54
C GLY A 1 -0.21 -18.22 15.64
N ALA A 2 -0.21 -18.76 14.43
CA ALA A 2 0.87 -18.52 13.47
C ALA A 2 0.97 -17.01 13.20
N PRO A 3 2.18 -16.45 13.08
CA PRO A 3 2.33 -15.04 12.76
C PRO A 3 1.66 -14.75 11.41
N ARG A 4 0.75 -13.79 11.42
CA ARG A 4 0.08 -13.36 10.20
C ARG A 4 1.13 -12.84 9.21
N ARG A 5 1.12 -13.39 8.02
CA ARG A 5 2.00 -12.93 6.96
C ARG A 5 1.54 -11.53 6.53
N ARG A 6 2.37 -10.55 6.74
CA ARG A 6 2.12 -9.21 6.25
C ARG A 6 2.66 -9.10 4.83
N GLY A 7 1.82 -8.68 3.93
CA GLY A 7 2.25 -8.31 2.59
C GLY A 7 3.04 -7.01 2.61
N SER A 8 3.51 -6.59 1.46
CA SER A 8 4.21 -5.33 1.28
C SER A 8 3.25 -4.13 1.26
N GLY A 9 3.73 -2.94 1.55
CA GLY A 9 3.04 -1.67 1.40
C GLY A 9 1.67 -1.63 2.08
N LEU A 10 0.60 -1.65 1.28
CA LEU A 10 -0.77 -1.56 1.78
C LEU A 10 -1.09 -2.63 2.82
N ALA A 11 -0.76 -3.90 2.51
CA ALA A 11 -1.13 -5.02 3.37
C ALA A 11 -0.52 -4.92 4.77
N SER A 12 0.69 -4.40 4.89
CA SER A 12 1.36 -4.27 6.19
C SER A 12 0.86 -3.08 7.02
N ARG A 13 0.11 -2.15 6.43
CA ARG A 13 -0.51 -1.02 7.12
C ARG A 13 -1.97 -1.23 7.47
N ILE A 14 -2.60 -2.27 6.91
CA ILE A 14 -4.02 -2.54 7.15
C ILE A 14 -4.25 -2.90 8.63
N SER A 15 -5.22 -2.24 9.26
CA SER A 15 -5.63 -2.54 10.63
C SER A 15 -6.30 -3.92 10.71
N GLU A 16 -6.33 -4.51 11.91
CA GLU A 16 -7.04 -5.78 12.13
C GLU A 16 -8.52 -5.69 11.76
N GLN A 17 -9.13 -4.56 12.08
CA GLN A 17 -10.53 -4.29 11.74
C GLN A 17 -10.73 -4.31 10.23
N SER A 18 -9.81 -3.71 9.47
CA SER A 18 -9.88 -3.68 8.02
C SER A 18 -9.66 -5.06 7.39
N GLU A 19 -8.76 -5.88 7.95
CA GLU A 19 -8.60 -7.26 7.51
C GLU A 19 -9.89 -8.06 7.67
N ALA A 20 -10.55 -7.93 8.82
CA ALA A 20 -11.82 -8.61 9.08
C ALA A 20 -12.90 -8.17 8.08
N LEU A 21 -12.94 -6.89 7.72
CA LEU A 21 -13.88 -6.37 6.73
C LEU A 21 -13.61 -6.90 5.32
N LEU A 22 -12.36 -7.06 4.95
CA LEU A 22 -12.01 -7.67 3.64
C LEU A 22 -12.47 -9.12 3.58
N GLN A 23 -12.33 -9.87 4.67
CA GLN A 23 -12.84 -11.24 4.76
C GLN A 23 -14.35 -11.27 4.67
N GLU A 24 -15.03 -10.34 5.34
CA GLU A 24 -16.49 -10.22 5.27
C GLU A 24 -16.96 -9.87 3.85
N ALA A 25 -16.24 -8.98 3.17
CA ALA A 25 -16.53 -8.65 1.78
C ALA A 25 -16.44 -9.89 0.87
N ALA A 26 -15.45 -10.76 1.10
CA ALA A 26 -15.31 -12.00 0.37
C ALA A 26 -16.50 -12.92 0.61
N LYS A 27 -17.01 -13.01 1.84
CA LYS A 27 -18.23 -13.79 2.14
C LYS A 27 -19.43 -13.22 1.39
N HIS A 28 -19.60 -11.91 1.36
CA HIS A 28 -20.68 -11.27 0.61
C HIS A 28 -20.59 -11.58 -0.88
N ALA A 29 -19.40 -11.51 -1.46
CA ALA A 29 -19.20 -11.85 -2.87
C ALA A 29 -19.62 -13.29 -3.14
N ALA A 30 -19.21 -14.23 -2.30
CA ALA A 30 -19.57 -15.64 -2.43
C ALA A 30 -21.08 -15.85 -2.33
N GLU A 31 -21.74 -15.23 -1.37
CA GLU A 31 -23.19 -15.29 -1.17
C GLU A 31 -23.95 -14.74 -2.39
N PHE A 32 -23.41 -13.70 -3.03
CA PHE A 32 -23.98 -13.13 -4.24
C PHE A 32 -23.65 -13.94 -5.50
N GLY A 33 -22.95 -15.06 -5.36
CA GLY A 33 -22.60 -15.93 -6.48
C GLY A 33 -21.48 -15.38 -7.36
N ARG A 34 -20.62 -14.52 -6.80
CA ARG A 34 -19.52 -13.89 -7.54
C ARG A 34 -18.18 -14.51 -7.14
N SER A 35 -17.28 -14.64 -8.11
CA SER A 35 -15.94 -15.18 -7.88
C SER A 35 -14.91 -14.13 -7.44
N GLU A 36 -15.29 -12.87 -7.44
CA GLU A 36 -14.43 -11.76 -7.03
C GLU A 36 -15.17 -10.81 -6.10
N VAL A 37 -14.44 -10.24 -5.15
CA VAL A 37 -14.93 -9.10 -4.38
C VAL A 37 -14.94 -7.90 -5.32
N ASP A 38 -16.11 -7.32 -5.54
CA ASP A 38 -16.25 -6.06 -6.25
C ASP A 38 -16.55 -4.93 -5.25
N THR A 39 -16.63 -3.70 -5.75
CA THR A 39 -16.76 -2.52 -4.89
C THR A 39 -18.00 -2.56 -4.00
N GLU A 40 -19.13 -3.07 -4.50
CA GLU A 40 -20.38 -3.20 -3.74
C GLU A 40 -20.26 -4.17 -2.58
N HIS A 41 -19.49 -5.25 -2.73
CA HIS A 41 -19.27 -6.21 -1.63
C HIS A 41 -18.45 -5.58 -0.51
N LEU A 42 -17.44 -4.80 -0.89
CA LEU A 42 -16.64 -4.08 0.09
C LEU A 42 -17.46 -3.00 0.81
N LEU A 43 -18.27 -2.25 0.07
CA LEU A 43 -19.13 -1.24 0.67
C LEU A 43 -20.14 -1.85 1.65
N LEU A 44 -20.70 -3.00 1.30
CA LEU A 44 -21.63 -3.72 2.16
C LEU A 44 -20.96 -4.12 3.50
N ALA A 45 -19.73 -4.63 3.43
CA ALA A 45 -18.96 -4.95 4.63
C ALA A 45 -18.65 -3.69 5.45
N LEU A 46 -18.25 -2.60 4.78
CA LEU A 46 -17.94 -1.32 5.44
C LEU A 46 -19.14 -0.74 6.17
N ALA A 47 -20.35 -0.99 5.67
CA ALA A 47 -21.58 -0.48 6.29
C ALA A 47 -21.79 -0.99 7.73
N ASP A 48 -21.13 -2.08 8.11
CA ASP A 48 -21.19 -2.61 9.48
C ASP A 48 -20.09 -2.07 10.39
N SER A 49 -19.13 -1.31 9.86
CA SER A 49 -18.07 -0.69 10.66
C SER A 49 -18.61 0.49 11.48
N ASP A 50 -18.27 0.55 12.75
CA ASP A 50 -18.69 1.64 13.64
C ASP A 50 -18.20 3.00 13.16
N VAL A 51 -16.96 3.08 12.68
CA VAL A 51 -16.40 4.30 12.13
C VAL A 51 -17.18 4.74 10.90
N VAL A 52 -17.47 3.82 9.99
CA VAL A 52 -18.24 4.12 8.78
C VAL A 52 -19.66 4.55 9.11
N LYS A 53 -20.32 3.87 10.09
CA LYS A 53 -21.64 4.26 10.58
C LYS A 53 -21.64 5.68 11.11
N THR A 54 -20.60 6.05 11.85
CA THR A 54 -20.46 7.41 12.40
C THR A 54 -20.35 8.43 11.26
N ILE A 55 -19.52 8.13 10.24
CA ILE A 55 -19.36 9.00 9.08
C ILE A 55 -20.68 9.15 8.32
N LEU A 56 -21.33 8.04 8.02
CA LEU A 56 -22.62 8.05 7.32
C LEU A 56 -23.68 8.84 8.11
N GLY A 57 -23.66 8.70 9.44
CA GLY A 57 -24.57 9.44 10.33
C GLY A 57 -24.39 10.96 10.23
N GLN A 58 -23.15 11.44 10.03
CA GLN A 58 -22.89 12.88 9.85
C GLN A 58 -23.52 13.42 8.56
N PHE A 59 -23.68 12.56 7.55
CA PHE A 59 -24.36 12.91 6.31
C PHE A 59 -25.85 12.56 6.32
N LYS A 60 -26.38 12.16 7.47
CA LYS A 60 -27.79 11.77 7.66
C LYS A 60 -28.23 10.61 6.78
N ILE A 61 -27.29 9.68 6.52
CA ILE A 61 -27.54 8.48 5.74
C ILE A 61 -27.86 7.33 6.69
N LYS A 62 -28.98 6.66 6.45
CA LYS A 62 -29.37 5.47 7.18
C LYS A 62 -28.63 4.27 6.58
N VAL A 63 -27.88 3.57 7.43
CA VAL A 63 -27.10 2.39 7.01
C VAL A 63 -27.99 1.32 6.36
N ASP A 64 -29.17 1.10 6.91
CA ASP A 64 -30.11 0.10 6.38
C ASP A 64 -30.59 0.44 4.96
N ASP A 65 -30.77 1.73 4.67
CA ASP A 65 -31.14 2.16 3.33
C ASP A 65 -30.01 1.91 2.34
N LEU A 66 -28.78 2.22 2.73
CA LEU A 66 -27.60 1.95 1.90
C LEU A 66 -27.47 0.46 1.62
N LYS A 67 -27.60 -0.39 2.65
CA LYS A 67 -27.53 -1.85 2.49
C LYS A 67 -28.60 -2.35 1.53
N ARG A 68 -29.83 -1.87 1.64
CA ARG A 68 -30.92 -2.26 0.72
C ARG A 68 -30.62 -1.87 -0.72
N GLN A 69 -30.05 -0.68 -0.94
CA GLN A 69 -29.65 -0.26 -2.29
C GLN A 69 -28.56 -1.17 -2.86
N ILE A 70 -27.56 -1.52 -2.06
CA ILE A 70 -26.51 -2.44 -2.49
C ILE A 70 -27.10 -3.78 -2.87
N GLU A 71 -27.94 -4.36 -2.02
CA GLU A 71 -28.55 -5.67 -2.26
C GLU A 71 -29.46 -5.67 -3.49
N SER A 72 -30.14 -4.55 -3.75
CA SER A 72 -31.03 -4.41 -4.88
C SER A 72 -30.28 -4.28 -6.21
N GLU A 73 -29.14 -3.61 -6.23
CA GLU A 73 -28.43 -3.28 -7.47
C GLU A 73 -27.21 -4.14 -7.75
N ALA A 74 -26.72 -4.88 -6.77
CA ALA A 74 -25.54 -5.75 -6.97
C ALA A 74 -25.84 -6.89 -7.93
N LYS A 75 -24.88 -7.17 -8.80
CA LYS A 75 -24.97 -8.31 -9.71
C LYS A 75 -24.85 -9.61 -8.93
N ARG A 76 -25.67 -10.60 -9.31
CA ARG A 76 -25.72 -11.89 -8.65
C ARG A 76 -25.49 -13.01 -9.66
N GLY A 77 -24.83 -14.09 -9.21
CA GLY A 77 -24.79 -15.34 -9.92
C GLY A 77 -26.01 -16.20 -9.58
N ASP A 78 -26.14 -17.33 -10.25
CA ASP A 78 -27.30 -18.21 -10.10
C ASP A 78 -27.36 -18.95 -8.77
N LYS A 79 -26.20 -19.13 -8.14
CA LYS A 79 -26.06 -19.83 -6.84
C LYS A 79 -24.84 -19.27 -6.11
N PRO A 80 -24.72 -19.48 -4.80
CA PRO A 80 -23.52 -19.08 -4.05
C PRO A 80 -22.27 -19.69 -4.70
N PHE A 81 -21.21 -18.90 -4.73
CA PHE A 81 -19.94 -19.33 -5.30
C PHE A 81 -19.16 -20.16 -4.29
N GLU A 82 -18.70 -21.32 -4.70
CA GLU A 82 -17.83 -22.18 -3.90
C GLU A 82 -16.46 -22.25 -4.55
N GLY A 83 -15.49 -21.61 -3.95
CA GLY A 83 -14.15 -21.59 -4.49
C GLY A 83 -13.38 -20.40 -3.91
N GLU A 84 -12.19 -20.21 -4.39
CA GLU A 84 -11.36 -19.13 -3.97
C GLU A 84 -11.87 -17.80 -4.54
N ILE A 85 -12.02 -16.80 -3.67
CA ILE A 85 -12.56 -15.50 -4.05
C ILE A 85 -11.39 -14.56 -4.38
N GLY A 86 -11.38 -14.06 -5.61
CA GLY A 86 -10.41 -13.05 -6.05
C GLY A 86 -10.85 -11.63 -5.67
N VAL A 87 -10.09 -10.67 -6.10
CA VAL A 87 -10.34 -9.24 -5.87
C VAL A 87 -10.38 -8.56 -7.24
N SER A 88 -11.46 -7.80 -7.50
CA SER A 88 -11.62 -7.11 -8.78
C SER A 88 -10.56 -6.01 -8.97
N PRO A 89 -10.26 -5.63 -10.22
CA PRO A 89 -9.36 -4.50 -10.49
C PRO A 89 -9.82 -3.19 -9.84
N ARG A 90 -11.13 -2.94 -9.81
CA ARG A 90 -11.69 -1.74 -9.18
C ARG A 90 -11.47 -1.72 -7.67
N VAL A 91 -11.59 -2.87 -7.02
CA VAL A 91 -11.30 -2.97 -5.57
C VAL A 91 -9.81 -2.78 -5.32
N LYS A 92 -8.94 -3.36 -6.14
CA LYS A 92 -7.50 -3.14 -6.03
C LYS A 92 -7.15 -1.66 -6.15
N ASP A 93 -7.76 -0.96 -7.11
CA ASP A 93 -7.60 0.48 -7.27
C ASP A 93 -8.08 1.24 -6.03
N ALA A 94 -9.27 0.90 -5.52
CA ALA A 94 -9.81 1.54 -4.32
C ALA A 94 -8.92 1.34 -3.10
N LEU A 95 -8.35 0.14 -2.92
CA LEU A 95 -7.42 -0.15 -1.82
C LEU A 95 -6.12 0.66 -1.94
N SER A 96 -5.59 0.81 -3.15
CA SER A 96 -4.42 1.63 -3.39
C SER A 96 -4.69 3.11 -3.08
N ARG A 97 -5.85 3.60 -3.45
CA ARG A 97 -6.28 4.98 -3.13
C ARG A 97 -6.47 5.16 -1.62
N ALA A 98 -6.97 4.14 -0.93
CA ALA A 98 -7.09 4.16 0.53
C ALA A 98 -5.72 4.32 1.20
N PHE A 99 -4.71 3.62 0.70
CA PHE A 99 -3.34 3.76 1.18
C PHE A 99 -2.83 5.19 1.02
N VAL A 100 -2.99 5.77 -0.17
CA VAL A 100 -2.58 7.14 -0.44
C VAL A 100 -3.34 8.14 0.45
N ALA A 101 -4.66 7.97 0.59
CA ALA A 101 -5.46 8.83 1.45
C ALA A 101 -5.02 8.78 2.90
N SER A 102 -4.73 7.58 3.42
CA SER A 102 -4.20 7.40 4.77
C SER A 102 -2.90 8.21 4.96
N ASN A 103 -1.96 8.10 4.01
CA ASN A 103 -0.70 8.83 4.07
C ASN A 103 -0.91 10.35 3.99
N GLU A 104 -1.76 10.80 3.07
CA GLU A 104 -2.03 12.24 2.91
C GLU A 104 -2.71 12.85 4.14
N LEU A 105 -3.52 12.06 4.85
CA LEU A 105 -4.16 12.49 6.09
C LEU A 105 -3.23 12.38 7.32
N GLY A 106 -2.03 11.84 7.13
CA GLY A 106 -1.06 11.68 8.21
C GLY A 106 -1.37 10.54 9.16
N HIS A 107 -2.14 9.55 8.71
CA HIS A 107 -2.48 8.39 9.52
C HIS A 107 -1.47 7.27 9.32
N SER A 108 -1.16 6.54 10.40
CA SER A 108 -0.18 5.45 10.39
C SER A 108 -0.77 4.10 9.98
N TYR A 109 -2.08 4.04 9.78
CA TYR A 109 -2.83 2.82 9.47
C TYR A 109 -3.79 3.06 8.31
N VAL A 110 -4.23 1.99 7.68
CA VAL A 110 -5.30 2.03 6.68
C VAL A 110 -6.53 1.34 7.28
N GLY A 111 -7.51 2.14 7.65
CA GLY A 111 -8.72 1.69 8.30
C GLY A 111 -9.94 1.67 7.37
N PRO A 112 -11.11 1.26 7.90
CA PRO A 112 -12.35 1.23 7.12
C PRO A 112 -12.71 2.59 6.51
N GLU A 113 -12.45 3.67 7.22
CA GLU A 113 -12.68 5.04 6.76
C GLU A 113 -11.86 5.39 5.52
N HIS A 114 -10.64 4.89 5.43
CA HIS A 114 -9.79 5.08 4.27
C HIS A 114 -10.29 4.26 3.08
N PHE A 115 -10.78 3.06 3.33
CA PHE A 115 -11.40 2.24 2.28
C PHE A 115 -12.63 2.95 1.69
N LEU A 116 -13.40 3.61 2.53
CA LEU A 116 -14.56 4.38 2.08
C LEU A 116 -14.14 5.51 1.12
N ILE A 117 -13.09 6.24 1.48
CA ILE A 117 -12.50 7.26 0.62
C ILE A 117 -12.04 6.65 -0.71
N GLY A 118 -11.33 5.52 -0.64
CA GLY A 118 -10.82 4.83 -1.82
C GLY A 118 -11.93 4.41 -2.77
N LEU A 119 -13.04 3.89 -2.24
CA LEU A 119 -14.21 3.52 -3.05
C LEU A 119 -14.81 4.74 -3.74
N ALA A 120 -14.93 5.86 -3.05
CA ALA A 120 -15.48 7.09 -3.64
C ALA A 120 -14.56 7.64 -4.73
N GLU A 121 -13.24 7.60 -4.50
CA GLU A 121 -12.25 8.13 -5.45
C GLU A 121 -12.08 7.25 -6.68
N GLU A 122 -12.28 5.93 -6.56
CA GLU A 122 -12.25 5.02 -7.70
C GLU A 122 -13.26 5.45 -8.78
N GLY A 123 -14.43 5.84 -8.37
CA GLY A 123 -15.37 6.63 -9.18
C GLY A 123 -16.25 5.86 -10.15
N GLU A 124 -15.94 4.63 -10.53
CA GLU A 124 -16.65 3.90 -11.59
C GLU A 124 -17.48 2.73 -11.11
N GLY A 125 -17.13 2.11 -10.00
CA GLY A 125 -17.84 0.97 -9.44
C GLY A 125 -19.23 1.34 -8.91
N LEU A 126 -20.02 0.32 -8.60
CA LEU A 126 -21.35 0.51 -8.01
C LEU A 126 -21.25 1.27 -6.67
N ALA A 127 -20.23 0.97 -5.87
CA ALA A 127 -20.03 1.66 -4.60
C ALA A 127 -19.87 3.17 -4.80
N ALA A 128 -19.00 3.59 -5.72
CA ALA A 128 -18.79 5.00 -6.02
C ALA A 128 -20.07 5.67 -6.52
N ASN A 129 -20.82 4.96 -7.35
CA ASN A 129 -22.09 5.44 -7.88
C ASN A 129 -23.11 5.70 -6.76
N LEU A 130 -23.24 4.72 -5.84
CA LEU A 130 -24.15 4.86 -4.69
C LEU A 130 -23.71 5.99 -3.76
N LEU A 131 -22.41 6.10 -3.49
CA LEU A 131 -21.89 7.18 -2.63
C LEU A 131 -22.19 8.56 -3.24
N ARG A 132 -22.04 8.71 -4.57
CA ARG A 132 -22.42 9.97 -5.24
C ARG A 132 -23.89 10.27 -5.11
N ARG A 133 -24.76 9.27 -5.23
CA ARG A 133 -26.22 9.47 -5.07
C ARG A 133 -26.57 10.02 -3.69
N TYR A 134 -25.80 9.65 -2.68
CA TYR A 134 -25.99 10.13 -1.31
C TYR A 134 -25.23 11.44 -1.02
N GLY A 135 -24.57 12.01 -2.02
CA GLY A 135 -23.81 13.25 -1.86
C GLY A 135 -22.45 13.09 -1.19
N LEU A 136 -21.96 11.87 -1.07
CA LEU A 136 -20.65 11.58 -0.46
C LEU A 136 -19.55 11.72 -1.50
N THR A 137 -19.06 12.96 -1.66
CA THR A 137 -17.92 13.23 -2.54
C THR A 137 -16.61 12.80 -1.84
N PRO A 138 -15.55 12.50 -2.60
CA PRO A 138 -14.24 12.24 -2.00
C PRO A 138 -13.76 13.33 -1.07
N GLN A 139 -13.96 14.60 -1.45
CA GLN A 139 -13.57 15.74 -0.60
C GLN A 139 -14.32 15.79 0.71
N ALA A 140 -15.64 15.60 0.66
CA ALA A 140 -16.49 15.60 1.86
C ALA A 140 -16.09 14.47 2.81
N LEU A 141 -15.78 13.29 2.25
CA LEU A 141 -15.32 12.14 3.04
C LEU A 141 -13.97 12.41 3.69
N ARG A 142 -13.01 12.98 2.95
CA ARG A 142 -11.69 13.31 3.51
C ARG A 142 -11.81 14.30 4.65
N GLN A 143 -12.63 15.33 4.51
CA GLN A 143 -12.88 16.31 5.56
C GLN A 143 -13.47 15.66 6.80
N GLN A 144 -14.44 14.78 6.60
CA GLN A 144 -15.11 14.10 7.72
C GLN A 144 -14.19 13.12 8.43
N VAL A 145 -13.41 12.33 7.68
CA VAL A 145 -12.44 11.39 8.24
C VAL A 145 -11.39 12.14 9.05
N SER A 146 -10.91 13.26 8.57
CA SER A 146 -9.97 14.10 9.29
C SER A 146 -10.51 14.55 10.66
N LYS A 147 -11.80 14.84 10.75
CA LYS A 147 -12.43 15.31 12.00
C LYS A 147 -12.77 14.18 12.97
N VAL A 148 -13.25 13.04 12.46
CA VAL A 148 -13.80 11.97 13.28
C VAL A 148 -12.72 11.04 13.81
N VAL A 149 -11.71 10.75 13.00
CA VAL A 149 -10.69 9.72 13.28
C VAL A 149 -9.34 10.30 13.65
N GLY A 150 -9.09 11.57 13.35
CA GLY A 150 -7.78 12.19 13.48
C GLY A 150 -7.23 12.34 14.91
N LYS A 151 -7.90 11.82 15.94
CA LYS A 151 -7.49 12.03 17.33
C LYS A 151 -7.49 10.72 18.13
N GLY A 152 -6.60 9.81 17.78
CA GLY A 152 -6.25 8.75 18.71
C GLY A 152 -6.83 7.38 18.50
N ALA A 153 -7.65 7.14 17.49
CA ALA A 153 -7.99 5.79 17.11
C ALA A 153 -6.78 5.16 16.45
N GLU A 154 -6.21 4.11 17.01
CA GLU A 154 -5.05 3.40 16.47
C GLU A 154 -3.87 4.32 16.09
N ASP A 155 -3.52 5.29 16.92
CA ASP A 155 -2.43 6.23 16.67
C ASP A 155 -2.65 7.20 15.49
N GLY A 156 -3.89 7.56 15.20
CA GLY A 156 -4.24 8.48 14.12
C GLY A 156 -3.72 9.92 14.27
N ARG A 157 -2.57 10.11 14.90
CA ARG A 157 -1.93 11.42 14.96
C ARG A 157 -1.30 11.75 13.62
N ALA A 158 -1.49 12.98 13.17
CA ALA A 158 -0.75 13.47 12.02
C ALA A 158 0.75 13.31 12.30
N GLU A 159 1.47 12.71 11.36
CA GLU A 159 2.90 12.54 11.49
C GLU A 159 3.62 13.88 11.35
N THR A 160 4.77 14.02 12.03
CA THR A 160 5.64 15.19 11.85
C THR A 160 6.03 15.27 10.38
N PRO A 161 5.93 16.47 9.75
CA PRO A 161 6.34 16.62 8.36
C PRO A 161 7.79 16.18 8.17
N THR A 162 8.06 15.44 7.12
CA THR A 162 9.39 14.99 6.76
C THR A 162 9.95 15.86 5.63
N ASN A 163 11.21 15.63 5.27
CA ASN A 163 11.84 16.32 4.14
C ASN A 163 11.53 15.66 2.78
N THR A 164 10.68 14.63 2.77
CA THR A 164 10.31 13.90 1.54
C THR A 164 8.79 13.77 1.40
N PRO A 165 8.04 14.91 1.30
CA PRO A 165 6.57 14.85 1.29
C PRO A 165 5.98 14.09 0.09
N GLU A 166 6.59 14.15 -1.09
CA GLU A 166 6.09 13.41 -2.25
C GLU A 166 6.34 11.90 -2.10
N LEU A 167 7.53 11.50 -1.64
CA LEU A 167 7.84 10.11 -1.37
C LEU A 167 6.89 9.54 -0.32
N ASP A 168 6.62 10.28 0.73
CA ASP A 168 5.78 9.85 1.84
C ASP A 168 4.36 9.49 1.42
N LYS A 169 3.84 10.12 0.37
CA LYS A 169 2.49 9.82 -0.15
C LYS A 169 2.34 8.38 -0.62
N TYR A 170 3.42 7.77 -1.08
CA TYR A 170 3.39 6.46 -1.72
C TYR A 170 4.24 5.43 -0.99
N SER A 171 4.63 5.71 0.25
CA SER A 171 5.60 4.90 0.96
C SER A 171 5.25 4.72 2.43
N ARG A 172 5.99 3.79 3.05
CA ARG A 172 5.91 3.50 4.46
C ARG A 172 7.33 3.63 5.04
N ASP A 173 7.52 4.49 6.04
CA ASP A 173 8.83 4.67 6.69
C ASP A 173 9.03 3.59 7.75
N LEU A 174 9.79 2.55 7.39
CA LEU A 174 10.01 1.40 8.26
C LEU A 174 10.87 1.72 9.48
N THR A 175 11.87 2.57 9.32
CA THR A 175 12.71 2.98 10.46
C THR A 175 11.93 3.80 11.48
N LYS A 176 11.05 4.66 11.03
CA LYS A 176 10.16 5.39 11.92
C LYS A 176 9.20 4.44 12.66
N MET A 177 8.62 3.49 11.94
CA MET A 177 7.74 2.48 12.54
C MET A 177 8.48 1.64 13.56
N ALA A 178 9.75 1.29 13.29
CA ALA A 178 10.58 0.55 14.24
C ALA A 178 10.83 1.37 15.51
N ARG A 179 11.15 2.66 15.38
CA ARG A 179 11.33 3.56 16.54
C ARG A 179 10.08 3.67 17.39
N ASP A 180 8.92 3.67 16.74
CA ASP A 180 7.64 3.81 17.42
C ASP A 180 7.10 2.47 17.94
N GLY A 181 7.87 1.38 17.81
CA GLY A 181 7.47 0.05 18.29
C GLY A 181 6.31 -0.57 17.52
N LYS A 182 6.09 -0.16 16.28
CA LYS A 182 4.94 -0.61 15.47
C LYS A 182 5.21 -1.80 14.57
N LEU A 183 6.44 -2.31 14.56
CA LEU A 183 6.79 -3.50 13.80
C LEU A 183 6.81 -4.71 14.72
N ASP A 184 6.31 -5.85 14.21
CA ASP A 184 6.36 -7.10 14.94
C ASP A 184 7.80 -7.64 14.99
N PRO A 185 8.17 -8.36 16.06
CA PRO A 185 9.46 -9.02 16.11
C PRO A 185 9.64 -9.99 14.94
N VAL A 186 10.82 -9.98 14.33
CA VAL A 186 11.15 -10.88 13.23
C VAL A 186 11.89 -12.08 13.77
N ILE A 187 11.36 -13.28 13.53
CA ILE A 187 11.90 -14.54 14.05
C ILE A 187 12.40 -15.38 12.88
N GLY A 188 13.59 -15.98 13.04
CA GLY A 188 14.12 -16.95 12.09
C GLY A 188 14.69 -16.39 10.80
N ARG A 189 14.99 -15.09 10.75
CA ARG A 189 15.50 -14.40 9.55
C ARG A 189 16.86 -13.74 9.76
N ALA A 190 17.56 -14.06 10.83
CA ALA A 190 18.81 -13.39 11.20
C ALA A 190 19.87 -13.46 10.09
N GLN A 191 19.99 -14.61 9.43
CA GLN A 191 20.99 -14.80 8.39
C GLN A 191 20.68 -13.98 7.13
N GLU A 192 19.43 -13.97 6.71
CA GLU A 192 18.99 -13.19 5.54
C GLU A 192 19.14 -11.68 5.80
N ILE A 193 18.84 -11.24 7.00
CA ILE A 193 19.02 -9.84 7.40
C ILE A 193 20.51 -9.48 7.39
N GLU A 194 21.36 -10.34 7.94
CA GLU A 194 22.80 -10.14 7.97
C GLU A 194 23.39 -10.04 6.56
N THR A 195 22.99 -10.95 5.67
CA THR A 195 23.42 -10.92 4.26
C THR A 195 22.99 -9.63 3.56
N THR A 196 21.76 -9.18 3.81
CA THR A 196 21.26 -7.93 3.26
C THR A 196 22.10 -6.73 3.73
N ILE A 197 22.43 -6.70 5.02
CA ILE A 197 23.28 -5.67 5.60
C ILE A 197 24.66 -5.66 4.94
N GLU A 198 25.26 -6.83 4.76
CA GLU A 198 26.58 -6.96 4.14
C GLU A 198 26.57 -6.39 2.71
N VAL A 199 25.54 -6.71 1.92
CA VAL A 199 25.43 -6.20 0.56
C VAL A 199 25.26 -4.68 0.55
N LEU A 200 24.38 -4.15 1.40
CA LEU A 200 24.15 -2.71 1.49
C LEU A 200 25.39 -1.93 1.90
N ALA A 201 26.25 -2.53 2.70
CA ALA A 201 27.47 -1.89 3.20
C ALA A 201 28.62 -1.87 2.19
N ARG A 202 28.49 -2.55 1.06
CA ARG A 202 29.52 -2.56 0.00
C ARG A 202 29.63 -1.20 -0.68
N ARG A 203 30.83 -0.90 -1.21
CA ARG A 203 31.05 0.33 -1.99
C ARG A 203 30.44 0.27 -3.38
N LYS A 204 30.36 -0.94 -3.95
CA LYS A 204 29.80 -1.20 -5.28
C LYS A 204 28.90 -2.41 -5.21
N LYS A 205 27.94 -2.52 -6.14
CA LYS A 205 26.96 -3.62 -6.18
C LYS A 205 26.25 -3.80 -4.83
N ASN A 206 25.81 -2.68 -4.29
CA ASN A 206 25.24 -2.56 -2.96
C ASN A 206 23.70 -2.52 -2.95
N ASN A 207 23.09 -3.12 -3.97
CA ASN A 207 21.63 -3.15 -4.11
C ASN A 207 21.14 -4.60 -4.09
N PRO A 208 20.79 -5.15 -2.91
CA PRO A 208 20.35 -6.54 -2.80
C PRO A 208 18.96 -6.73 -3.44
N VAL A 209 18.75 -7.94 -3.98
CA VAL A 209 17.44 -8.37 -4.45
C VAL A 209 17.03 -9.60 -3.64
N LEU A 210 15.89 -9.50 -2.97
CA LEU A 210 15.32 -10.60 -2.19
C LEU A 210 14.48 -11.46 -3.12
N ILE A 211 14.89 -12.71 -3.32
CA ILE A 211 14.23 -13.64 -4.22
C ILE A 211 13.52 -14.71 -3.39
N GLY A 212 12.30 -15.05 -3.77
CA GLY A 212 11.55 -16.11 -3.11
C GLY A 212 10.12 -16.20 -3.65
N GLU A 213 9.42 -17.21 -3.18
CA GLU A 213 8.00 -17.38 -3.52
C GLU A 213 7.15 -16.25 -2.92
N PRO A 214 6.05 -15.86 -3.57
CA PRO A 214 5.14 -14.84 -3.02
C PRO A 214 4.72 -15.17 -1.59
N GLY A 215 4.82 -14.20 -0.70
CA GLY A 215 4.40 -14.37 0.69
C GLY A 215 5.37 -15.10 1.62
N VAL A 216 6.63 -15.28 1.23
CA VAL A 216 7.63 -16.04 2.02
C VAL A 216 8.44 -15.13 2.98
N GLY A 217 7.86 -14.05 3.47
CA GLY A 217 8.48 -13.25 4.52
C GLY A 217 9.61 -12.33 4.08
N LYS A 218 9.67 -11.96 2.79
CA LYS A 218 10.64 -10.99 2.30
C LYS A 218 10.47 -9.63 2.96
N THR A 219 9.24 -9.20 3.15
CA THR A 219 8.92 -7.97 3.89
C THR A 219 9.41 -8.06 5.33
N ALA A 220 9.31 -9.24 5.96
CA ALA A 220 9.81 -9.45 7.31
C ALA A 220 11.33 -9.23 7.42
N ILE A 221 12.09 -9.61 6.38
CA ILE A 221 13.54 -9.36 6.34
C ILE A 221 13.81 -7.86 6.39
N VAL A 222 13.08 -7.09 5.60
CA VAL A 222 13.25 -5.63 5.52
C VAL A 222 12.79 -4.96 6.82
N GLU A 223 11.69 -5.43 7.40
CA GLU A 223 11.23 -4.93 8.71
C GLU A 223 12.25 -5.24 9.82
N GLY A 224 12.85 -6.44 9.79
CA GLY A 224 13.93 -6.80 10.72
C GLY A 224 15.17 -5.93 10.54
N LEU A 225 15.51 -5.60 9.30
CA LEU A 225 16.61 -4.67 9.00
C LEU A 225 16.31 -3.29 9.61
N ALA A 226 15.10 -2.78 9.46
CA ALA A 226 14.70 -1.51 10.06
C ALA A 226 14.88 -1.52 11.58
N GLN A 227 14.48 -2.59 12.23
CA GLN A 227 14.62 -2.75 13.68
C GLN A 227 16.09 -2.74 14.10
N ARG A 228 16.96 -3.43 13.35
CA ARG A 228 18.40 -3.44 13.63
C ARG A 228 19.06 -2.09 13.40
N MET A 229 18.62 -1.36 12.37
CA MET A 229 19.10 0.00 12.12
C MET A 229 18.78 0.94 13.30
N VAL A 230 17.57 0.88 13.80
CA VAL A 230 17.12 1.68 14.94
C VAL A 230 17.84 1.29 16.22
N ALA A 231 18.12 0.00 16.41
CA ALA A 231 18.88 -0.49 17.57
C ALA A 231 20.39 -0.20 17.48
N GLY A 232 20.86 0.34 16.35
CA GLY A 232 22.28 0.59 16.14
C GLY A 232 23.12 -0.65 15.82
N GLU A 233 22.48 -1.75 15.48
CA GLU A 233 23.12 -3.05 15.21
C GLU A 233 23.49 -3.23 13.74
N VAL A 234 23.94 -2.17 13.10
CA VAL A 234 24.35 -2.14 11.70
C VAL A 234 25.64 -1.31 11.57
N PRO A 235 26.40 -1.46 10.46
CA PRO A 235 27.54 -0.60 10.21
C PRO A 235 27.16 0.89 10.24
N GLU A 236 28.11 1.71 10.64
CA GLU A 236 27.89 3.16 10.81
C GLU A 236 27.31 3.84 9.57
N THR A 237 27.69 3.38 8.38
CA THR A 237 27.20 3.91 7.11
C THR A 237 25.70 3.76 6.92
N LEU A 238 25.08 2.79 7.62
CA LEU A 238 23.64 2.52 7.51
C LEU A 238 22.84 3.01 8.71
N ARG A 239 23.52 3.38 9.80
CA ARG A 239 22.88 3.58 11.10
C ARG A 239 21.87 4.72 11.12
N ASP A 240 22.15 5.81 10.45
CA ASP A 240 21.33 7.02 10.49
C ASP A 240 20.46 7.21 9.24
N LYS A 241 20.40 6.19 8.38
CA LYS A 241 19.56 6.25 7.17
C LYS A 241 18.12 5.92 7.49
N ARG A 242 17.24 6.38 6.61
CA ARG A 242 15.82 6.00 6.63
C ARG A 242 15.62 4.84 5.66
N LEU A 243 14.96 3.79 6.13
CA LEU A 243 14.53 2.67 5.29
C LEU A 243 13.06 2.85 4.97
N VAL A 244 12.76 3.06 3.70
CA VAL A 244 11.43 3.42 3.23
C VAL A 244 10.95 2.40 2.21
N GLU A 245 9.76 1.87 2.41
CA GLU A 245 9.11 0.95 1.47
C GLU A 245 8.23 1.75 0.51
N LEU A 246 8.62 1.76 -0.78
CA LEU A 246 7.89 2.46 -1.82
C LEU A 246 6.87 1.54 -2.47
N ASN A 247 5.62 2.00 -2.59
CA ASN A 247 4.54 1.26 -3.24
C ASN A 247 4.28 1.83 -4.64
N ILE A 248 4.76 1.12 -5.66
CA ILE A 248 4.58 1.54 -7.06
C ILE A 248 3.11 1.56 -7.45
N ASN A 249 2.33 0.58 -6.98
CA ASN A 249 0.90 0.53 -7.29
C ASN A 249 0.15 1.76 -6.77
N ALA A 250 0.57 2.30 -5.62
CA ALA A 250 -0.02 3.53 -5.09
C ALA A 250 0.24 4.73 -6.00
N MET A 251 1.40 4.76 -6.68
CA MET A 251 1.70 5.83 -7.64
C MET A 251 0.86 5.72 -8.92
N VAL A 252 0.54 4.50 -9.32
CA VAL A 252 -0.29 4.26 -10.51
C VAL A 252 -1.77 4.56 -10.21
N ALA A 253 -2.21 4.27 -8.99
CA ALA A 253 -3.60 4.43 -8.61
C ALA A 253 -4.04 5.89 -8.72
N GLY A 254 -5.19 6.11 -9.33
CA GLY A 254 -5.77 7.44 -9.47
C GLY A 254 -5.16 8.30 -10.56
N ALA A 255 -4.22 7.77 -11.33
CA ALA A 255 -3.73 8.47 -12.51
C ALA A 255 -4.87 8.59 -13.53
N LYS A 256 -5.34 9.81 -13.76
CA LYS A 256 -6.54 10.07 -14.57
C LYS A 256 -6.23 10.43 -16.02
N TYR A 257 -5.00 10.81 -16.30
CA TYR A 257 -4.59 11.20 -17.63
C TYR A 257 -3.20 10.65 -17.92
N ARG A 258 -2.91 10.57 -19.21
CA ARG A 258 -1.59 10.14 -19.68
C ARG A 258 -0.53 11.11 -19.16
N GLY A 259 0.51 10.56 -18.57
CA GLY A 259 1.60 11.36 -18.01
C GLY A 259 1.46 11.67 -16.52
N GLU A 260 0.30 11.47 -15.91
CA GLU A 260 0.14 11.73 -14.47
C GLU A 260 1.01 10.80 -13.61
N PHE A 261 1.09 9.52 -13.99
CA PHE A 261 1.99 8.58 -13.32
C PHE A 261 3.45 9.05 -13.44
N GLU A 262 3.87 9.45 -14.63
CA GLU A 262 5.21 9.96 -14.89
C GLU A 262 5.52 11.21 -14.07
N GLU A 263 4.56 12.12 -13.94
CA GLU A 263 4.72 13.30 -13.09
C GLU A 263 4.94 12.93 -11.63
N ARG A 264 4.17 11.95 -11.12
CA ARG A 264 4.33 11.46 -9.75
C ARG A 264 5.69 10.84 -9.54
N VAL A 265 6.13 10.00 -10.47
CA VAL A 265 7.44 9.37 -10.44
C VAL A 265 8.55 10.43 -10.45
N GLN A 266 8.44 11.46 -11.31
CA GLN A 266 9.44 12.52 -11.39
C GLN A 266 9.56 13.30 -10.07
N LYS A 267 8.44 13.62 -9.43
CA LYS A 267 8.45 14.31 -8.14
C LYS A 267 9.10 13.48 -7.05
N VAL A 268 8.77 12.18 -6.99
CA VAL A 268 9.37 11.25 -6.03
C VAL A 268 10.88 11.12 -6.28
N LEU A 269 11.28 10.94 -7.54
CA LEU A 269 12.68 10.81 -7.91
C LEU A 269 13.49 12.05 -7.60
N LYS A 270 12.91 13.22 -7.78
CA LYS A 270 13.58 14.48 -7.41
C LYS A 270 13.92 14.51 -5.92
N GLU A 271 12.96 14.17 -5.07
CA GLU A 271 13.19 14.09 -3.62
C GLU A 271 14.22 13.03 -3.26
N VAL A 272 14.12 11.84 -3.87
CA VAL A 272 15.08 10.76 -3.64
C VAL A 272 16.48 11.19 -4.05
N THR A 273 16.63 11.87 -5.17
CA THR A 273 17.92 12.38 -5.64
C THR A 273 18.51 13.41 -4.66
N GLU A 274 17.67 14.31 -4.16
CA GLU A 274 18.10 15.32 -3.20
C GLU A 274 18.53 14.74 -1.86
N HIS A 275 18.02 13.56 -1.49
CA HIS A 275 18.25 12.91 -0.19
C HIS A 275 18.86 11.51 -0.31
N GLN A 276 19.49 11.20 -1.43
CA GLN A 276 19.93 9.83 -1.72
C GLN A 276 20.87 9.22 -0.68
N GLY A 277 21.74 10.04 -0.09
CA GLY A 277 22.65 9.58 0.97
C GLY A 277 21.97 9.28 2.31
N GLU A 278 20.72 9.67 2.47
CA GLU A 278 19.94 9.51 3.69
C GLU A 278 18.93 8.37 3.60
N LEU A 279 18.74 7.80 2.41
CA LEU A 279 17.65 6.88 2.14
C LEU A 279 18.14 5.50 1.68
N ILE A 280 17.44 4.47 2.16
CA ILE A 280 17.45 3.14 1.58
C ILE A 280 16.01 2.87 1.13
N LEU A 281 15.80 2.62 -0.16
CA LEU A 281 14.48 2.30 -0.69
C LEU A 281 14.27 0.81 -0.81
N PHE A 282 13.18 0.31 -0.27
CA PHE A 282 12.70 -1.04 -0.53
C PHE A 282 11.55 -0.95 -1.53
N ILE A 283 11.65 -1.69 -2.62
CA ILE A 283 10.62 -1.73 -3.66
C ILE A 283 10.18 -3.19 -3.81
N ASP A 284 8.94 -3.43 -3.40
CA ASP A 284 8.34 -4.74 -3.52
C ASP A 284 8.05 -5.04 -4.98
N GLU A 285 8.25 -6.29 -5.37
CA GLU A 285 8.09 -6.71 -6.77
C GLU A 285 8.90 -5.82 -7.73
N VAL A 286 10.23 -5.81 -7.53
CA VAL A 286 11.14 -4.92 -8.28
C VAL A 286 11.03 -5.06 -9.80
N HIS A 287 10.53 -6.20 -10.29
CA HIS A 287 10.27 -6.39 -11.72
C HIS A 287 9.25 -5.37 -12.26
N THR A 288 8.37 -4.83 -11.42
CA THR A 288 7.42 -3.79 -11.86
C THR A 288 8.12 -2.49 -12.24
N ILE A 289 9.27 -2.20 -11.64
CA ILE A 289 10.08 -1.05 -12.03
C ILE A 289 10.60 -1.23 -13.45
N VAL A 290 11.12 -2.43 -13.73
CA VAL A 290 11.67 -2.77 -15.05
C VAL A 290 10.59 -2.77 -16.13
N GLY A 291 9.37 -3.24 -15.78
CA GLY A 291 8.26 -3.36 -16.70
C GLY A 291 7.30 -2.18 -16.75
N ALA A 292 7.34 -1.28 -15.78
CA ALA A 292 6.33 -0.23 -15.60
C ALA A 292 6.21 0.72 -16.79
N GLY A 293 7.31 1.01 -17.50
CA GLY A 293 7.28 1.83 -18.70
C GLY A 293 6.84 1.10 -19.96
N GLN A 294 6.72 -0.23 -19.90
CA GLN A 294 6.42 -1.08 -21.05
C GLN A 294 4.98 -1.59 -21.05
N GLY A 295 4.39 -1.79 -19.87
CA GLY A 295 3.13 -2.50 -19.71
C GLY A 295 1.87 -1.76 -20.16
N GLY A 296 1.87 -0.45 -20.14
CA GLY A 296 0.81 0.38 -20.67
C GLY A 296 1.19 1.04 -21.95
N GLY A 297 2.31 0.66 -22.42
CA GLY A 297 2.91 0.83 -23.72
C GLY A 297 3.14 2.21 -24.25
N GLU A 298 2.29 3.03 -24.22
CA GLU A 298 2.37 4.22 -25.06
C GLU A 298 3.04 5.42 -24.37
N GLY A 299 4.36 5.50 -24.47
CA GLY A 299 5.11 6.68 -24.05
C GLY A 299 5.22 6.85 -22.54
N GLY A 300 5.08 5.76 -21.78
CA GLY A 300 5.31 5.78 -20.36
C GLY A 300 6.79 5.97 -20.03
N LEU A 301 7.07 6.59 -18.89
CA LEU A 301 8.42 6.74 -18.39
C LEU A 301 8.98 5.35 -18.02
N ASP A 302 10.17 5.03 -18.50
CA ASP A 302 10.87 3.83 -18.06
C ASP A 302 11.51 4.10 -16.69
N VAL A 303 10.81 3.70 -15.63
CA VAL A 303 11.24 3.91 -14.25
C VAL A 303 12.58 3.25 -13.99
N ALA A 304 12.84 2.07 -14.59
CA ALA A 304 14.11 1.38 -14.43
C ALA A 304 15.28 2.21 -14.94
N ASN A 305 15.13 2.88 -16.08
CA ASN A 305 16.20 3.71 -16.66
C ASN A 305 16.54 4.91 -15.76
N VAL A 306 15.60 5.39 -14.97
CA VAL A 306 15.85 6.50 -14.05
C VAL A 306 16.63 6.03 -12.82
N PHE A 307 16.29 4.86 -12.27
CA PHE A 307 16.97 4.33 -11.09
C PHE A 307 18.35 3.73 -11.38
N LYS A 308 18.54 3.12 -12.54
CA LYS A 308 19.78 2.44 -12.88
C LYS A 308 21.06 3.28 -12.71
N PRO A 309 21.14 4.52 -13.20
CA PRO A 309 22.35 5.33 -13.02
C PRO A 309 22.67 5.59 -11.55
N MET A 310 21.65 5.83 -10.73
CA MET A 310 21.82 6.08 -9.31
C MET A 310 22.30 4.85 -8.56
N MET A 311 21.77 3.68 -8.94
CA MET A 311 22.19 2.39 -8.38
C MET A 311 23.62 2.04 -8.76
N ALA A 312 23.96 2.25 -10.03
CA ALA A 312 25.29 1.92 -10.55
C ALA A 312 26.41 2.74 -9.90
N ARG A 313 26.14 4.00 -9.57
CA ARG A 313 27.11 4.88 -8.90
C ARG A 313 27.18 4.64 -7.38
N GLY A 314 26.31 3.82 -6.82
CA GLY A 314 26.24 3.59 -5.39
C GLY A 314 25.67 4.77 -4.59
N GLU A 315 25.08 5.73 -5.26
CA GLU A 315 24.51 6.94 -4.65
C GLU A 315 23.20 6.65 -3.92
N LEU A 316 22.41 5.71 -4.43
CA LEU A 316 21.15 5.26 -3.86
C LEU A 316 21.24 3.78 -3.54
N ASN A 317 20.90 3.43 -2.30
CA ASN A 317 20.71 2.04 -1.91
C ASN A 317 19.26 1.63 -2.19
N LEU A 318 19.09 0.52 -2.90
CA LEU A 318 17.78 0.00 -3.26
C LEU A 318 17.74 -1.49 -2.95
N ILE A 319 16.71 -1.90 -2.21
CA ILE A 319 16.42 -3.31 -1.94
C ILE A 319 15.25 -3.69 -2.85
N GLY A 320 15.45 -4.67 -3.72
CA GLY A 320 14.38 -5.19 -4.55
C GLY A 320 13.81 -6.47 -3.97
N ASP A 321 12.58 -6.76 -4.30
CA ASP A 321 11.86 -7.96 -3.91
C ASP A 321 11.13 -8.51 -5.13
N THR A 322 11.35 -9.80 -5.44
CA THR A 322 10.72 -10.42 -6.61
C THR A 322 10.68 -11.94 -6.46
N THR A 323 9.88 -12.60 -7.29
CA THR A 323 9.92 -14.04 -7.41
C THR A 323 11.11 -14.46 -8.31
N LEU A 324 11.52 -15.72 -8.21
CA LEU A 324 12.61 -16.24 -9.05
C LEU A 324 12.29 -16.14 -10.54
N ASN A 325 11.07 -16.47 -10.95
CA ASN A 325 10.64 -16.38 -12.34
C ASN A 325 10.70 -14.94 -12.86
N GLU A 326 10.22 -14.00 -12.08
CA GLU A 326 10.24 -12.58 -12.45
C GLU A 326 11.67 -12.04 -12.46
N TYR A 327 12.52 -12.47 -11.54
CA TYR A 327 13.93 -12.10 -11.53
C TYR A 327 14.62 -12.53 -12.81
N GLN A 328 14.43 -13.78 -13.24
CA GLN A 328 15.03 -14.30 -14.48
C GLN A 328 14.51 -13.57 -15.71
N LYS A 329 13.21 -13.25 -15.72
CA LYS A 329 12.56 -12.61 -16.88
C LYS A 329 12.96 -11.14 -17.05
N TYR A 330 13.05 -10.37 -15.96
CA TYR A 330 13.17 -8.91 -16.03
C TYR A 330 14.50 -8.35 -15.55
N ILE A 331 15.21 -9.01 -14.67
CA ILE A 331 16.39 -8.46 -14.00
C ILE A 331 17.68 -9.11 -14.46
N GLU A 332 17.69 -10.42 -14.58
CA GLU A 332 18.88 -11.17 -14.97
C GLU A 332 19.25 -10.96 -16.44
N LYS A 333 18.30 -10.66 -17.30
CA LYS A 333 18.51 -10.26 -18.66
C LYS A 333 18.95 -8.80 -18.73
#